data_83358cb6205ae08d19dd0af1d47c57aa
#
_entry.id   83358cb6205ae08d19dd0af1d47c57aa
#
_cell.length_a   1.000
_cell.length_b   1.000
_cell.length_c   1.000
_cell.angle_alpha   90.00
_cell.angle_beta   90.00
_cell.angle_gamma   90.00
#
_symmetry.space_group_name_H-M   'P 1'
#
loop_
_entity.id
_entity.type
_entity.pdbx_description
1 polymer ?
#
loop_
_entity_poly.entity_id
_entity_poly.type
_entity_poly.pdbx_seq_one_letter_code
_entity_poly.pdbx_strand_id
1 'polypeptide(L)'
;MYIYTIKDNKAVLLGQQSNYDKLIEQETYPARVDHPNTHSVLSYNETEGIHWEYVPFTAKELCELAYQTEKNIDWENAKITVNEAADLWLKYQAEGDTKKALLLTGLIAIAKAAIRKLYPIEES
;
A
#
# COMPACT_ATOMS: atom_id res chain seq x y z
N MET A 1 10.91 -28.87 7.45
CA MET A 1 9.64 -29.10 6.74
C MET A 1 8.65 -28.02 7.09
N TYR A 2 7.97 -27.48 6.11
CA TYR A 2 6.98 -26.41 6.29
C TYR A 2 5.58 -26.97 6.08
N ILE A 3 4.67 -26.66 6.99
CA ILE A 3 3.28 -27.10 6.93
C ILE A 3 2.40 -25.88 6.67
N TYR A 4 1.55 -25.97 5.66
CA TYR A 4 0.68 -24.87 5.23
C TYR A 4 -0.77 -25.26 5.38
N THR A 5 -1.60 -24.30 5.80
CA THR A 5 -3.04 -24.43 5.70
C THR A 5 -3.51 -23.71 4.43
N ILE A 6 -4.46 -24.33 3.74
CA ILE A 6 -5.00 -23.77 2.49
C ILE A 6 -6.46 -23.40 2.73
N LYS A 7 -6.82 -22.18 2.35
CA LYS A 7 -8.19 -21.73 2.33
C LYS A 7 -8.39 -20.75 1.18
N ASP A 8 -9.41 -20.98 0.36
CA ASP A 8 -9.73 -20.16 -0.82
C ASP A 8 -8.52 -19.99 -1.76
N ASN A 9 -7.77 -21.08 -1.99
CA ASN A 9 -6.57 -21.13 -2.81
C ASN A 9 -5.40 -20.27 -2.31
N LYS A 10 -5.49 -19.80 -1.07
CA LYS A 10 -4.40 -19.08 -0.41
C LYS A 10 -3.73 -19.99 0.62
N ALA A 11 -2.43 -19.84 0.76
CA ALA A 11 -1.63 -20.63 1.69
C ALA A 11 -1.17 -19.76 2.87
N VAL A 12 -1.24 -20.34 4.07
CA VAL A 12 -0.71 -19.71 5.28
C VAL A 12 0.15 -20.75 5.99
N LEU A 13 1.35 -20.36 6.38
CA LEU A 13 2.23 -21.24 7.15
C LEU A 13 1.53 -21.60 8.47
N LEU A 14 1.52 -22.90 8.80
CA LEU A 14 0.76 -23.37 9.96
C LEU A 14 1.27 -22.72 11.25
N GLY A 15 0.37 -22.06 11.95
CA GLY A 15 0.62 -21.48 13.24
C GLY A 15 -0.60 -21.62 14.13
N GLN A 16 -1.62 -20.81 13.91
CA GLN A 16 -2.77 -20.75 14.81
C GLN A 16 -4.13 -20.80 14.11
N GLN A 17 -4.18 -21.22 12.86
CA GLN A 17 -5.45 -21.29 12.15
C GLN A 17 -6.20 -22.59 12.46
N SER A 18 -7.49 -22.45 12.77
CA SER A 18 -8.38 -23.58 13.06
C SER A 18 -9.23 -24.01 11.87
N ASN A 19 -9.40 -23.15 10.87
CA ASN A 19 -10.20 -23.45 9.69
C ASN A 19 -9.31 -23.53 8.46
N TYR A 20 -9.30 -24.68 7.80
CA TYR A 20 -8.53 -24.87 6.58
C TYR A 20 -9.21 -25.89 5.68
N ASP A 21 -9.03 -25.72 4.37
CA ASP A 21 -9.54 -26.67 3.38
C ASP A 21 -8.59 -27.84 3.19
N LYS A 22 -7.29 -27.61 3.36
CA LYS A 22 -6.27 -28.61 3.11
C LYS A 22 -5.00 -28.30 3.89
N LEU A 23 -4.27 -29.36 4.29
CA LEU A 23 -2.93 -29.24 4.83
C LEU A 23 -1.92 -29.67 3.77
N ILE A 24 -0.89 -28.87 3.59
CA ILE A 24 0.19 -29.15 2.66
C ILE A 24 1.52 -29.15 3.41
N GLU A 25 2.30 -30.20 3.24
CA GLU A 25 3.65 -30.28 3.75
C GLU A 25 4.62 -30.06 2.61
N GLN A 26 5.61 -29.21 2.80
CA GLN A 26 6.60 -28.90 1.79
C GLN A 26 7.96 -28.70 2.44
N GLU A 27 9.00 -29.23 1.83
CA GLU A 27 10.37 -29.16 2.38
C GLU A 27 10.96 -27.77 2.29
N THR A 28 10.54 -26.98 1.30
CA THR A 28 11.08 -25.65 1.06
C THR A 28 9.99 -24.59 1.16
N TYR A 29 10.39 -23.41 1.62
CA TYR A 29 9.52 -22.22 1.59
C TYR A 29 9.81 -21.47 0.28
N PRO A 30 8.79 -21.10 -0.51
CA PRO A 30 9.05 -20.41 -1.76
C PRO A 30 9.67 -19.02 -1.52
N ALA A 31 10.70 -18.73 -2.31
CA ALA A 31 11.37 -17.44 -2.23
C ALA A 31 10.50 -16.34 -2.85
N ARG A 32 10.27 -15.27 -2.11
CA ARG A 32 9.55 -14.10 -2.61
C ARG A 32 10.50 -13.23 -3.44
N VAL A 33 10.11 -12.93 -4.66
CA VAL A 33 10.83 -12.00 -5.53
C VAL A 33 10.20 -10.62 -5.40
N ASP A 34 11.02 -9.58 -5.39
CA ASP A 34 10.56 -8.22 -5.23
C ASP A 34 9.99 -7.70 -6.57
N HIS A 35 8.67 -7.49 -6.61
CA HIS A 35 7.98 -6.91 -7.75
C HIS A 35 7.41 -5.54 -7.36
N PRO A 36 7.91 -4.44 -7.94
CA PRO A 36 7.42 -3.10 -7.59
C PRO A 36 5.93 -2.94 -7.83
N ASN A 37 5.26 -2.22 -6.93
CA ASN A 37 3.85 -1.88 -7.04
C ASN A 37 2.92 -3.10 -7.09
N THR A 38 3.28 -4.16 -6.38
CA THR A 38 2.45 -5.36 -6.25
C THR A 38 2.35 -5.81 -4.81
N HIS A 39 1.24 -6.50 -4.50
CA HIS A 39 1.10 -7.26 -3.26
C HIS A 39 1.56 -8.68 -3.51
N SER A 40 2.33 -9.23 -2.59
CA SER A 40 2.74 -10.63 -2.63
C SER A 40 1.74 -11.45 -1.81
N VAL A 41 1.12 -12.43 -2.41
CA VAL A 41 0.14 -13.32 -1.78
C VAL A 41 0.63 -14.74 -1.86
N LEU A 42 0.78 -15.40 -0.70
CA LEU A 42 1.14 -16.81 -0.67
C LEU A 42 -0.08 -17.64 -1.08
N SER A 43 0.06 -18.41 -2.14
CA SER A 43 -1.05 -19.09 -2.81
C SER A 43 -0.74 -20.57 -3.03
N TYR A 44 -1.76 -21.32 -3.41
CA TYR A 44 -1.63 -22.74 -3.69
C TYR A 44 -2.45 -23.12 -4.92
N ASN A 45 -1.87 -23.93 -5.80
CA ASN A 45 -2.61 -24.68 -6.80
C ASN A 45 -1.97 -26.06 -6.97
N GLU A 46 -2.67 -26.98 -7.63
CA GLU A 46 -2.20 -28.36 -7.77
C GLU A 46 -0.98 -28.49 -8.71
N THR A 47 -0.82 -27.55 -9.63
CA THR A 47 0.27 -27.57 -10.60
C THR A 47 1.57 -27.03 -10.02
N GLU A 48 1.52 -25.90 -9.32
CA GLU A 48 2.70 -25.20 -8.80
C GLU A 48 2.94 -25.45 -7.31
N GLY A 49 1.95 -25.99 -6.59
CA GLY A 49 2.01 -26.13 -5.16
C GLY A 49 1.94 -24.78 -4.44
N ILE A 50 2.70 -24.62 -3.36
CA ILE A 50 2.79 -23.35 -2.63
C ILE A 50 3.70 -22.39 -3.41
N HIS A 51 3.19 -21.22 -3.72
CA HIS A 51 3.92 -20.22 -4.51
C HIS A 51 3.45 -18.81 -4.17
N TRP A 52 4.23 -17.82 -4.61
CA TRP A 52 3.85 -16.40 -4.48
C TRP A 52 3.12 -15.94 -5.73
N GLU A 53 1.99 -15.28 -5.53
CA GLU A 53 1.30 -14.52 -6.58
C GLU A 53 1.51 -13.03 -6.34
N TYR A 54 1.69 -12.28 -7.42
CA TYR A 54 1.95 -10.85 -7.37
C TYR A 54 0.77 -10.11 -7.98
N VAL A 55 0.00 -9.45 -7.11
CA VAL A 55 -1.22 -8.74 -7.52
C VAL A 55 -0.90 -7.25 -7.67
N PRO A 56 -1.10 -6.65 -8.85
CA PRO A 56 -0.82 -5.24 -9.05
C PRO A 56 -1.61 -4.35 -8.10
N PHE A 57 -0.99 -3.25 -7.66
CA PHE A 57 -1.68 -2.25 -6.88
C PHE A 57 -2.82 -1.63 -7.69
N THR A 58 -3.94 -1.34 -7.02
CA THR A 58 -5.03 -0.58 -7.63
C THR A 58 -4.61 0.89 -7.80
N ALA A 59 -5.34 1.64 -8.63
CA ALA A 59 -5.10 3.07 -8.79
C ALA A 59 -5.19 3.81 -7.45
N LYS A 60 -6.13 3.44 -6.59
CA LYS A 60 -6.26 4.01 -5.25
C LYS A 60 -5.00 3.76 -4.41
N GLU A 61 -4.46 2.54 -4.43
CA GLU A 61 -3.25 2.19 -3.70
C GLU A 61 -2.03 2.95 -4.23
N LEU A 62 -1.92 3.11 -5.55
CA LEU A 62 -0.85 3.90 -6.17
C LEU A 62 -0.93 5.37 -5.76
N CYS A 63 -2.14 5.94 -5.71
CA CYS A 63 -2.34 7.30 -5.21
C CYS A 63 -1.91 7.44 -3.76
N GLU A 64 -2.33 6.52 -2.90
CA GLU A 64 -1.97 6.54 -1.48
C GLU A 64 -0.46 6.42 -1.27
N LEU A 65 0.20 5.57 -2.05
CA LEU A 65 1.65 5.43 -2.03
C LEU A 65 2.33 6.73 -2.46
N ALA A 66 1.85 7.37 -3.51
CA ALA A 66 2.38 8.65 -3.98
C ALA A 66 2.21 9.75 -2.95
N TYR A 67 1.10 9.78 -2.21
CA TYR A 67 0.89 10.75 -1.12
C TYR A 67 1.94 10.60 -0.02
N GLN A 68 2.51 9.42 0.15
CA GLN A 68 3.54 9.14 1.15
C GLN A 68 4.96 9.36 0.64
N THR A 69 5.20 9.24 -0.65
CA THR A 69 6.55 9.16 -1.22
C THR A 69 6.91 10.30 -2.16
N GLU A 70 5.92 10.89 -2.85
CA GLU A 70 6.15 11.95 -3.83
C GLU A 70 6.26 13.31 -3.16
N LYS A 71 7.47 13.89 -3.18
CA LYS A 71 7.72 15.23 -2.60
C LYS A 71 7.40 16.30 -3.64
N ASN A 72 6.12 16.50 -3.88
CA ASN A 72 5.64 17.41 -4.93
C ASN A 72 5.04 18.72 -4.40
N ILE A 73 5.20 19.00 -3.10
CA ILE A 73 4.76 20.24 -2.48
C ILE A 73 5.98 21.06 -2.06
N ASP A 74 6.08 22.30 -2.53
CA ASP A 74 7.12 23.24 -2.11
C ASP A 74 6.63 24.01 -0.89
N TRP A 75 7.34 23.88 0.23
CA TRP A 75 7.01 24.56 1.47
C TRP A 75 8.26 25.00 2.21
N GLU A 76 8.37 26.30 2.46
CA GLU A 76 9.48 26.92 3.23
C GLU A 76 10.88 26.46 2.75
N ASN A 77 11.12 26.50 1.44
CA ASN A 77 12.39 26.10 0.80
C ASN A 77 12.70 24.61 0.87
N ALA A 78 11.68 23.78 1.15
CA ALA A 78 11.81 22.33 1.16
C ALA A 78 10.71 21.72 0.31
N LYS A 79 10.96 20.50 -0.16
CA LYS A 79 9.91 19.72 -0.83
C LYS A 79 9.39 18.66 0.13
N ILE A 80 8.07 18.59 0.24
CA ILE A 80 7.42 17.67 1.17
C ILE A 80 6.35 16.84 0.45
N THR A 81 5.97 15.73 1.07
CA THR A 81 4.88 14.88 0.57
C THR A 81 3.52 15.42 1.01
N VAL A 82 2.45 14.90 0.38
CA VAL A 82 1.07 15.23 0.78
C VAL A 82 0.84 14.90 2.26
N ASN A 83 1.31 13.74 2.71
CA ASN A 83 1.13 13.33 4.11
C ASN A 83 1.91 14.23 5.09
N GLU A 84 3.12 14.64 4.73
CA GLU A 84 3.88 15.60 5.54
C GLU A 84 3.18 16.95 5.61
N ALA A 85 2.62 17.40 4.49
CA ALA A 85 1.84 18.65 4.44
C ALA A 85 0.58 18.58 5.31
N ALA A 86 -0.10 17.43 5.32
CA ALA A 86 -1.26 17.20 6.17
C ALA A 86 -0.91 17.29 7.66
N ASP A 87 0.22 16.75 8.05
CA ASP A 87 0.72 16.83 9.43
C ASP A 87 1.04 18.28 9.82
N LEU A 88 1.67 19.03 8.92
CA LEU A 88 1.93 20.45 9.14
C LEU A 88 0.63 21.25 9.26
N TRP A 89 -0.37 20.93 8.45
CA TRP A 89 -1.68 21.58 8.51
C TRP A 89 -2.32 21.39 9.88
N LEU A 90 -2.28 20.17 10.42
CA LEU A 90 -2.78 19.87 11.77
C LEU A 90 -2.02 20.68 12.83
N LYS A 91 -0.70 20.77 12.69
CA LYS A 91 0.14 21.55 13.61
C LYS A 91 -0.25 23.03 13.61
N TYR A 92 -0.39 23.63 12.42
CA TYR A 92 -0.77 25.03 12.31
C TYR A 92 -2.19 25.31 12.80
N GLN A 93 -3.11 24.37 12.61
CA GLN A 93 -4.45 24.45 13.18
C GLN A 93 -4.39 24.46 14.71
N ALA A 94 -3.60 23.61 15.30
CA ALA A 94 -3.43 23.53 16.75
C ALA A 94 -2.79 24.81 17.32
N GLU A 95 -1.87 25.43 16.57
CA GLU A 95 -1.20 26.68 16.96
C GLU A 95 -2.03 27.93 16.69
N GLY A 96 -3.16 27.78 15.99
CA GLY A 96 -4.00 28.93 15.60
C GLY A 96 -3.49 29.72 14.40
N ASP A 97 -2.51 29.18 13.65
CA ASP A 97 -1.99 29.82 12.44
C ASP A 97 -2.85 29.46 11.23
N THR A 98 -4.00 30.12 11.14
CA THR A 98 -4.98 29.83 10.10
C THR A 98 -4.49 30.20 8.69
N LYS A 99 -3.61 31.19 8.59
CA LYS A 99 -3.06 31.62 7.29
C LYS A 99 -2.18 30.54 6.66
N LYS A 100 -1.26 29.96 7.42
CA LYS A 100 -0.41 28.86 6.95
C LYS A 100 -1.22 27.60 6.67
N ALA A 101 -2.18 27.28 7.53
CA ALA A 101 -3.07 26.15 7.32
C ALA A 101 -3.86 26.28 6.01
N LEU A 102 -4.38 27.48 5.73
CA LEU A 102 -5.11 27.74 4.49
C LEU A 102 -4.24 27.60 3.24
N LEU A 103 -3.01 28.10 3.29
CA LEU A 103 -2.05 27.93 2.18
C LEU A 103 -1.76 26.45 1.93
N LEU A 104 -1.53 25.67 2.98
CA LEU A 104 -1.30 24.23 2.86
C LEU A 104 -2.52 23.50 2.27
N THR A 105 -3.73 23.87 2.66
CA THR A 105 -4.97 23.31 2.10
C THR A 105 -4.98 23.41 0.57
N GLY A 106 -4.63 24.57 0.03
CA GLY A 106 -4.57 24.78 -1.42
C GLY A 106 -3.49 23.93 -2.08
N LEU A 107 -2.30 23.90 -1.50
CA LEU A 107 -1.18 23.11 -2.03
C LEU A 107 -1.45 21.60 -2.00
N ILE A 108 -2.06 21.12 -0.93
CA ILE A 108 -2.45 19.71 -0.80
C ILE A 108 -3.47 19.34 -1.87
N ALA A 109 -4.48 20.18 -2.09
CA ALA A 109 -5.52 19.95 -3.10
C ALA A 109 -4.92 19.85 -4.50
N ILE A 110 -4.00 20.74 -4.85
CA ILE A 110 -3.31 20.73 -6.15
C ILE A 110 -2.46 19.47 -6.30
N ALA A 111 -1.72 19.11 -5.28
CA ALA A 111 -0.85 17.92 -5.31
C ALA A 111 -1.66 16.62 -5.45
N LYS A 112 -2.76 16.49 -4.70
CA LYS A 112 -3.66 15.35 -4.81
C LYS A 112 -4.28 15.24 -6.19
N ALA A 113 -4.72 16.35 -6.77
CA ALA A 113 -5.29 16.38 -8.11
C ALA A 113 -4.27 15.92 -9.17
N ALA A 114 -3.02 16.37 -9.04
CA ALA A 114 -1.94 15.95 -9.95
C ALA A 114 -1.67 14.44 -9.86
N ILE A 115 -1.65 13.89 -8.65
CA ILE A 115 -1.43 12.44 -8.44
C ILE A 115 -2.60 11.63 -8.99
N ARG A 116 -3.84 12.06 -8.75
CA ARG A 116 -5.04 11.38 -9.29
C ARG A 116 -5.08 11.41 -10.82
N LYS A 117 -4.50 12.42 -11.43
CA LYS A 117 -4.39 12.50 -12.87
C LYS A 117 -3.41 11.47 -13.43
N LEU A 118 -2.33 11.17 -12.69
CA LEU A 118 -1.37 10.12 -13.05
C LEU A 118 -1.95 8.72 -12.85
N TYR A 119 -2.75 8.53 -11.82
CA TYR A 119 -3.35 7.24 -11.45
C TYR A 119 -4.87 7.40 -11.31
N PRO A 120 -5.60 7.46 -12.44
CA PRO A 120 -7.06 7.67 -12.40
C PRO A 120 -7.76 6.53 -11.67
N ILE A 121 -8.58 6.89 -10.68
CA ILE A 121 -9.39 5.93 -9.95
C ILE A 121 -10.72 5.81 -10.69
N GLU A 122 -11.04 4.59 -11.12
CA GLU A 122 -12.33 4.31 -11.73
C GLU A 122 -13.39 4.19 -10.64
N GLU A 123 -14.37 5.07 -10.70
CA GLU A 123 -15.54 4.98 -9.84
C GLU A 123 -16.59 4.11 -10.55
N SER A 124 -16.96 3.03 -9.90
CA SER A 124 -18.01 2.15 -10.40
C SER A 124 -19.36 2.54 -9.84
#